data_8ecea604ef4ffe0061274b831e8afa1c
#
_entry.id   8ecea604ef4ffe0061274b831e8afa1c
#
_cell.length_a   1.000
_cell.length_b   1.000
_cell.length_c   1.000
_cell.angle_alpha   90.00
_cell.angle_beta   90.00
_cell.angle_gamma   90.00
#
_symmetry.space_group_name_H-M   'P 1'
#
loop_
_entity.id
_entity.type
_entity.pdbx_description
1 polymer ?
#
loop_
_entity_poly.entity_id
_entity_poly.type
_entity_poly.pdbx_seq_one_letter_code
_entity_poly.pdbx_strand_id
1 'polypeptide(L)'
;RRLSSAASDVYKRQVDTVSDRDFVLDFLYSSLACSLHISRIAEELIIWNSDAFNLITLNDKLVTGSSIMPQKKNPDPLEYLRGKTGIFIGNINSMISILKGLPLSYFKDLQDDKEIVFKTNDQLKISLSLLNDVLKNLIINKKNMLSLAEKGFTTATDLSDYIVRELGYPFRKAYIQTAKIINLAEKKNKKLHELELKEINQIEPKLTLNVYKILNLENSINSKKSYGGTCFENVKKMIK
;
A
#
# COMPACT_ATOMS: atom_id res chain seq x y z
N ARG A 1 -15.51 -23.97 17.89
CA ARG A 1 -16.94 -24.28 18.23
C ARG A 1 -17.70 -24.93 17.06
N ARG A 2 -17.37 -24.65 15.80
CA ARG A 2 -18.05 -25.24 14.63
C ARG A 2 -17.54 -26.62 14.24
N LEU A 3 -16.29 -26.97 14.52
CA LEU A 3 -15.73 -28.31 14.25
C LEU A 3 -16.36 -29.40 15.12
N SER A 4 -16.74 -29.06 16.36
CA SER A 4 -17.45 -30.00 17.26
C SER A 4 -18.92 -30.20 16.85
N SER A 5 -19.56 -29.20 16.24
CA SER A 5 -20.93 -29.29 15.74
C SER A 5 -21.00 -30.06 14.43
N ALA A 6 -19.95 -30.10 13.61
CA ALA A 6 -19.91 -30.87 12.38
C ALA A 6 -20.14 -32.38 12.63
N ALA A 7 -19.57 -32.96 13.70
CA ALA A 7 -19.76 -34.35 14.05
C ALA A 7 -21.22 -34.66 14.46
N SER A 8 -21.92 -33.75 15.13
CA SER A 8 -23.32 -33.90 15.51
C SER A 8 -24.30 -33.62 14.37
N ASP A 9 -23.89 -32.77 13.41
CA ASP A 9 -24.70 -32.44 12.24
C ASP A 9 -24.65 -33.50 11.13
N VAL A 10 -23.68 -34.42 11.17
CA VAL A 10 -23.57 -35.54 10.22
C VAL A 10 -24.88 -36.34 10.12
N TYR A 11 -25.59 -36.56 11.25
CA TYR A 11 -26.85 -37.26 11.27
C TYR A 11 -28.06 -36.44 10.79
N LYS A 12 -27.95 -35.11 10.77
CA LYS A 12 -29.05 -34.21 10.38
C LYS A 12 -28.96 -33.72 8.93
N ARG A 13 -27.72 -33.54 8.44
CA ARG A 13 -27.45 -33.01 7.09
C ARG A 13 -26.34 -33.84 6.43
N GLN A 14 -26.47 -35.14 6.45
CA GLN A 14 -25.40 -36.05 6.03
C GLN A 14 -24.93 -35.79 4.59
N VAL A 15 -25.86 -35.58 3.66
CA VAL A 15 -25.54 -35.33 2.25
C VAL A 15 -24.76 -34.04 2.07
N ASP A 16 -25.22 -32.97 2.70
CA ASP A 16 -24.58 -31.64 2.66
C ASP A 16 -23.21 -31.66 3.35
N THR A 17 -23.15 -32.26 4.56
CA THR A 17 -21.92 -32.28 5.38
C THR A 17 -20.74 -32.97 4.68
N VAL A 18 -21.01 -34.00 3.86
CA VAL A 18 -19.93 -34.72 3.15
C VAL A 18 -19.56 -34.08 1.82
N SER A 19 -20.43 -33.27 1.23
CA SER A 19 -20.21 -32.61 -0.07
C SER A 19 -19.71 -31.19 0.02
N ASP A 20 -20.06 -30.47 1.09
CA ASP A 20 -19.76 -29.06 1.23
C ASP A 20 -18.25 -28.77 1.37
N ARG A 21 -17.78 -27.74 0.68
CA ARG A 21 -16.39 -27.22 0.71
C ARG A 21 -16.37 -25.68 0.75
N ASP A 22 -17.44 -25.04 1.18
CA ASP A 22 -17.49 -23.58 1.31
C ASP A 22 -16.40 -23.08 2.24
N PHE A 23 -16.10 -23.80 3.31
CA PHE A 23 -15.00 -23.47 4.23
C PHE A 23 -13.62 -23.49 3.55
N VAL A 24 -13.43 -24.33 2.53
CA VAL A 24 -12.20 -24.36 1.72
C VAL A 24 -12.16 -23.13 0.83
N LEU A 25 -13.26 -22.81 0.16
CA LEU A 25 -13.35 -21.62 -0.69
C LEU A 25 -13.12 -20.33 0.12
N ASP A 26 -13.70 -20.22 1.30
CA ASP A 26 -13.50 -19.09 2.22
C ASP A 26 -12.03 -18.91 2.60
N PHE A 27 -11.35 -20.02 2.93
CA PHE A 27 -9.93 -19.99 3.25
C PHE A 27 -9.08 -19.60 2.04
N LEU A 28 -9.35 -20.19 0.87
CA LEU A 28 -8.61 -19.88 -0.36
C LEU A 28 -8.83 -18.44 -0.81
N TYR A 29 -10.07 -17.94 -0.73
CA TYR A 29 -10.39 -16.55 -1.04
C TYR A 29 -9.67 -15.57 -0.10
N SER A 30 -9.73 -15.83 1.20
CA SER A 30 -9.06 -14.98 2.19
C SER A 30 -7.55 -14.98 2.01
N SER A 31 -6.96 -16.14 1.68
CA SER A 31 -5.55 -16.30 1.38
C SER A 31 -5.15 -15.54 0.10
N LEU A 32 -5.98 -15.62 -0.94
CA LEU A 32 -5.78 -14.86 -2.18
C LEU A 32 -5.85 -13.35 -1.92
N ALA A 33 -6.85 -12.88 -1.19
CA ALA A 33 -6.97 -11.46 -0.85
C ALA A 33 -5.74 -10.95 -0.09
N CYS A 34 -5.25 -11.72 0.89
CA CYS A 34 -4.01 -11.43 1.60
C CYS A 34 -2.81 -11.37 0.65
N SER A 35 -2.66 -12.35 -0.26
CA SER A 35 -1.54 -12.39 -1.20
C SER A 35 -1.56 -11.24 -2.20
N LEU A 36 -2.73 -10.75 -2.60
CA LEU A 36 -2.86 -9.57 -3.45
C LEU A 36 -2.36 -8.31 -2.74
N HIS A 37 -2.65 -8.14 -1.44
CA HIS A 37 -2.09 -7.04 -0.66
C HIS A 37 -0.58 -7.16 -0.51
N ILE A 38 -0.07 -8.37 -0.24
CA ILE A 38 1.38 -8.63 -0.18
C ILE A 38 2.05 -8.28 -1.51
N SER A 39 1.47 -8.68 -2.63
CA SER A 39 2.00 -8.38 -3.96
C SER A 39 2.07 -6.86 -4.23
N ARG A 40 1.04 -6.11 -3.84
CA ARG A 40 1.02 -4.65 -3.99
C ARG A 40 2.10 -3.96 -3.15
N ILE A 41 2.26 -4.39 -1.90
CA ILE A 41 3.32 -3.87 -1.02
C ILE A 41 4.70 -4.22 -1.62
N ALA A 42 4.88 -5.45 -2.08
CA ALA A 42 6.14 -5.89 -2.67
C ALA A 42 6.51 -5.06 -3.90
N GLU A 43 5.56 -4.80 -4.81
CA GLU A 43 5.78 -3.97 -6.00
C GLU A 43 6.16 -2.54 -5.63
N GLU A 44 5.45 -1.94 -4.67
CA GLU A 44 5.77 -0.58 -4.21
C GLU A 44 7.18 -0.50 -3.61
N LEU A 45 7.57 -1.50 -2.80
CA LEU A 45 8.91 -1.55 -2.22
C LEU A 45 10.00 -1.81 -3.28
N ILE A 46 9.72 -2.57 -4.35
CA ILE A 46 10.64 -2.73 -5.50
C ILE A 46 10.88 -1.38 -6.17
N ILE A 47 9.80 -0.63 -6.44
CA ILE A 47 9.90 0.71 -7.03
C ILE A 47 10.72 1.63 -6.11
N TRP A 48 10.42 1.64 -4.81
CA TRP A 48 11.13 2.47 -3.83
C TRP A 48 12.62 2.11 -3.68
N ASN A 49 12.97 0.83 -3.88
CA ASN A 49 14.36 0.35 -3.81
C ASN A 49 15.14 0.59 -5.11
N SER A 50 14.47 0.93 -6.21
CA SER A 50 15.15 1.17 -7.48
C SER A 50 16.08 2.38 -7.43
N ASP A 51 17.15 2.38 -8.23
CA ASP A 51 18.11 3.49 -8.31
C ASP A 51 17.44 4.82 -8.69
N ALA A 52 16.35 4.76 -9.48
CA ALA A 52 15.60 5.94 -9.91
C ALA A 52 14.93 6.68 -8.75
N PHE A 53 14.44 5.96 -7.73
CA PHE A 53 13.76 6.53 -6.56
C PHE A 53 14.63 6.52 -5.31
N ASN A 54 15.29 5.41 -5.02
CA ASN A 54 16.19 5.24 -3.88
C ASN A 54 15.59 5.76 -2.56
N LEU A 55 14.33 5.41 -2.30
CA LEU A 55 13.59 5.80 -1.09
C LEU A 55 13.85 4.86 0.07
N ILE A 56 14.16 3.61 -0.25
CA ILE A 56 14.58 2.58 0.71
C ILE A 56 15.80 1.85 0.17
N THR A 57 16.49 1.14 1.05
CA THR A 57 17.54 0.19 0.72
C THR A 57 17.29 -1.10 1.48
N LEU A 58 17.37 -2.24 0.81
CA LEU A 58 17.31 -3.55 1.45
C LEU A 58 18.66 -3.91 2.07
N ASN A 59 18.61 -4.58 3.22
CA ASN A 59 19.80 -5.12 3.85
C ASN A 59 20.48 -6.16 2.93
N ASP A 60 21.80 -6.25 2.94
CA ASP A 60 22.57 -7.18 2.11
C ASP A 60 22.19 -8.66 2.30
N LYS A 61 21.57 -9.02 3.42
CA LYS A 61 21.02 -10.37 3.66
C LYS A 61 19.72 -10.65 2.88
N LEU A 62 19.09 -9.61 2.35
CA LEU A 62 17.81 -9.67 1.63
C LEU A 62 17.95 -9.36 0.14
N VAL A 63 19.17 -9.27 -0.34
CA VAL A 63 19.45 -9.04 -1.76
C VAL A 63 20.33 -10.15 -2.30
N THR A 64 20.15 -10.46 -3.57
CA THR A 64 21.05 -11.39 -4.26
C THR A 64 21.92 -10.64 -5.26
N GLY A 65 23.18 -11.07 -5.34
CA GLY A 65 24.11 -10.52 -6.31
C GLY A 65 23.89 -11.10 -7.71
N SER A 66 24.62 -10.56 -8.67
CA SER A 66 24.74 -11.13 -10.00
C SER A 66 26.10 -11.79 -10.16
N SER A 67 26.16 -12.94 -10.86
CA SER A 67 27.41 -13.61 -11.20
C SER A 67 28.30 -12.81 -12.16
N ILE A 68 27.72 -11.83 -12.87
CA ILE A 68 28.40 -11.03 -13.90
C ILE A 68 28.61 -9.59 -13.46
N MET A 69 27.69 -9.05 -12.65
CA MET A 69 27.68 -7.64 -12.21
C MET A 69 27.86 -7.54 -10.70
N PRO A 70 29.08 -7.32 -10.18
CA PRO A 70 29.34 -7.32 -8.73
C PRO A 70 28.56 -6.25 -7.95
N GLN A 71 28.18 -5.16 -8.61
CA GLN A 71 27.42 -4.06 -8.00
C GLN A 71 25.92 -4.32 -7.94
N LYS A 72 25.39 -5.31 -8.66
CA LYS A 72 23.95 -5.53 -8.76
C LYS A 72 23.40 -6.16 -7.48
N LYS A 73 22.38 -5.53 -6.92
CA LYS A 73 21.62 -5.98 -5.76
C LYS A 73 20.17 -6.17 -6.17
N ASN A 74 19.73 -7.41 -6.34
CA ASN A 74 18.37 -7.74 -6.75
C ASN A 74 17.46 -7.84 -5.52
N PRO A 75 16.25 -7.26 -5.54
CA PRO A 75 15.28 -7.36 -4.46
C PRO A 75 14.49 -8.68 -4.53
N ASP A 76 15.18 -9.82 -4.66
CA ASP A 76 14.59 -11.15 -4.89
C ASP A 76 13.47 -11.53 -3.92
N PRO A 77 13.55 -11.24 -2.60
CA PRO A 77 12.44 -11.51 -1.68
C PRO A 77 11.14 -10.82 -2.08
N LEU A 78 11.23 -9.57 -2.55
CA LEU A 78 10.07 -8.80 -3.00
C LEU A 78 9.53 -9.34 -4.32
N GLU A 79 10.41 -9.67 -5.27
CA GLU A 79 10.02 -10.28 -6.54
C GLU A 79 9.37 -11.65 -6.33
N TYR A 80 9.91 -12.46 -5.40
CA TYR A 80 9.30 -13.72 -4.98
C TYR A 80 7.87 -13.51 -4.45
N LEU A 81 7.68 -12.57 -3.50
CA LEU A 81 6.38 -12.27 -2.93
C LEU A 81 5.35 -11.85 -4.00
N ARG A 82 5.78 -10.99 -4.93
CA ARG A 82 4.93 -10.55 -6.06
C ARG A 82 4.54 -11.72 -6.96
N GLY A 83 5.50 -12.55 -7.34
CA GLY A 83 5.30 -13.66 -8.26
C GLY A 83 4.42 -14.79 -7.68
N LYS A 84 4.48 -15.04 -6.37
CA LYS A 84 3.75 -16.13 -5.71
C LYS A 84 2.24 -15.93 -5.66
N THR A 85 1.74 -14.73 -5.87
CA THR A 85 0.29 -14.47 -5.96
C THR A 85 -0.39 -15.31 -7.04
N GLY A 86 0.31 -15.63 -8.12
CA GLY A 86 -0.21 -16.54 -9.16
C GLY A 86 -0.59 -17.94 -8.66
N ILE A 87 0.10 -18.46 -7.63
CA ILE A 87 -0.22 -19.76 -7.03
C ILE A 87 -1.58 -19.70 -6.33
N PHE A 88 -1.86 -18.63 -5.59
CA PHE A 88 -3.15 -18.46 -4.89
C PHE A 88 -4.31 -18.35 -5.89
N ILE A 89 -4.11 -17.63 -7.00
CA ILE A 89 -5.08 -17.54 -8.10
C ILE A 89 -5.31 -18.93 -8.71
N GLY A 90 -4.25 -19.69 -8.98
CA GLY A 90 -4.34 -21.04 -9.52
C GLY A 90 -5.10 -21.99 -8.58
N ASN A 91 -4.79 -21.95 -7.29
CA ASN A 91 -5.36 -22.83 -6.29
C ASN A 91 -6.87 -22.61 -6.10
N ILE A 92 -7.35 -21.37 -6.03
CA ILE A 92 -8.80 -21.11 -5.93
C ILE A 92 -9.53 -21.50 -7.21
N ASN A 93 -8.95 -21.24 -8.38
CA ASN A 93 -9.54 -21.68 -9.65
C ASN A 93 -9.59 -23.20 -9.77
N SER A 94 -8.57 -23.91 -9.31
CA SER A 94 -8.56 -25.38 -9.27
C SER A 94 -9.70 -25.91 -8.39
N MET A 95 -9.88 -25.32 -7.20
CA MET A 95 -10.96 -25.73 -6.29
C MET A 95 -12.36 -25.48 -6.87
N ILE A 96 -12.57 -24.30 -7.48
CA ILE A 96 -13.82 -23.97 -8.17
C ILE A 96 -14.10 -24.99 -9.30
N SER A 97 -13.06 -25.37 -10.04
CA SER A 97 -13.19 -26.34 -11.14
C SER A 97 -13.54 -27.74 -10.64
N ILE A 98 -13.00 -28.16 -9.48
CA ILE A 98 -13.34 -29.45 -8.86
C ILE A 98 -14.81 -29.45 -8.41
N LEU A 99 -15.29 -28.39 -7.77
CA LEU A 99 -16.64 -28.32 -7.24
C LEU A 99 -17.71 -28.14 -8.32
N LYS A 100 -17.35 -27.48 -9.44
CA LYS A 100 -18.31 -27.17 -10.51
C LYS A 100 -18.89 -28.44 -11.13
N GLY A 101 -20.20 -28.58 -10.99
CA GLY A 101 -20.95 -29.67 -11.64
C GLY A 101 -20.96 -31.00 -10.89
N LEU A 102 -20.36 -31.09 -9.68
CA LEU A 102 -20.51 -32.25 -8.82
C LEU A 102 -21.95 -32.35 -8.30
N PRO A 103 -22.55 -33.54 -8.35
CA PRO A 103 -23.83 -33.77 -7.69
C PRO A 103 -23.70 -33.70 -6.17
N LEU A 104 -24.83 -33.70 -5.48
CA LEU A 104 -24.89 -33.82 -4.02
C LEU A 104 -24.28 -35.13 -3.52
N SER A 105 -23.78 -35.16 -2.27
CA SER A 105 -23.07 -36.23 -1.61
C SER A 105 -21.57 -36.24 -1.92
N TYR A 106 -20.87 -37.31 -1.52
CA TYR A 106 -19.41 -37.40 -1.62
C TYR A 106 -18.96 -37.99 -2.95
N PHE A 107 -17.98 -37.31 -3.58
CA PHE A 107 -17.30 -37.77 -4.78
C PHE A 107 -15.77 -37.78 -4.57
N LYS A 108 -15.08 -38.66 -5.27
CA LYS A 108 -13.65 -38.86 -5.17
C LYS A 108 -12.86 -37.56 -5.47
N ASP A 109 -13.37 -36.73 -6.37
CA ASP A 109 -12.86 -35.43 -6.75
C ASP A 109 -12.59 -34.52 -5.54
N LEU A 110 -13.43 -34.63 -4.50
CA LEU A 110 -13.30 -33.82 -3.27
C LEU A 110 -12.04 -34.15 -2.45
N GLN A 111 -11.30 -35.23 -2.78
CA GLN A 111 -10.04 -35.55 -2.11
C GLN A 111 -8.89 -34.59 -2.48
N ASP A 112 -8.97 -33.97 -3.64
CA ASP A 112 -7.94 -33.06 -4.14
C ASP A 112 -7.96 -31.69 -3.41
N ASP A 113 -9.00 -31.43 -2.60
CA ASP A 113 -9.10 -30.24 -1.76
C ASP A 113 -7.88 -30.09 -0.83
N LYS A 114 -7.36 -31.20 -0.31
CA LYS A 114 -6.30 -31.23 0.71
C LYS A 114 -4.97 -30.72 0.18
N GLU A 115 -4.57 -31.15 -1.00
CA GLU A 115 -3.34 -30.67 -1.62
C GLU A 115 -3.38 -29.17 -1.86
N ILE A 116 -4.51 -28.69 -2.38
CA ILE A 116 -4.75 -27.27 -2.65
C ILE A 116 -4.66 -26.45 -1.36
N VAL A 117 -5.35 -26.89 -0.30
CA VAL A 117 -5.40 -26.21 1.00
C VAL A 117 -4.02 -26.16 1.65
N PHE A 118 -3.34 -27.30 1.74
CA PHE A 118 -2.03 -27.39 2.41
C PHE A 118 -0.99 -26.54 1.68
N LYS A 119 -0.93 -26.65 0.36
CA LYS A 119 -0.03 -25.84 -0.46
C LYS A 119 -0.29 -24.34 -0.30
N THR A 120 -1.57 -23.94 -0.25
CA THR A 120 -1.95 -22.54 -0.02
C THR A 120 -1.52 -22.07 1.37
N ASN A 121 -1.77 -22.87 2.42
CA ASN A 121 -1.38 -22.55 3.79
C ASN A 121 0.14 -22.39 3.94
N ASP A 122 0.91 -23.31 3.39
CA ASP A 122 2.37 -23.26 3.50
C ASP A 122 2.94 -22.06 2.74
N GLN A 123 2.43 -21.81 1.52
CA GLN A 123 2.84 -20.64 0.75
C GLN A 123 2.46 -19.32 1.45
N LEU A 124 1.30 -19.25 2.10
CA LEU A 124 0.89 -18.06 2.84
C LEU A 124 1.80 -17.81 4.05
N LYS A 125 2.13 -18.85 4.81
CA LYS A 125 3.07 -18.75 5.96
C LYS A 125 4.44 -18.24 5.53
N ILE A 126 4.98 -18.81 4.44
CA ILE A 126 6.28 -18.38 3.89
C ILE A 126 6.20 -16.91 3.46
N SER A 127 5.14 -16.52 2.74
CA SER A 127 4.97 -15.15 2.26
C SER A 127 4.88 -14.14 3.40
N LEU A 128 4.12 -14.44 4.46
CA LEU A 128 3.99 -13.58 5.63
C LEU A 128 5.30 -13.46 6.41
N SER A 129 6.01 -14.57 6.60
CA SER A 129 7.31 -14.56 7.27
C SER A 129 8.34 -13.72 6.48
N LEU A 130 8.41 -13.94 5.18
CA LEU A 130 9.35 -13.22 4.32
C LEU A 130 9.04 -11.71 4.28
N LEU A 131 7.76 -11.33 4.16
CA LEU A 131 7.36 -9.92 4.22
C LEU A 131 7.74 -9.28 5.55
N ASN A 132 7.51 -9.97 6.67
CA ASN A 132 7.91 -9.49 7.99
C ASN A 132 9.43 -9.29 8.10
N ASP A 133 10.22 -10.19 7.55
CA ASP A 133 11.69 -10.07 7.54
C ASP A 133 12.16 -8.90 6.67
N VAL A 134 11.53 -8.69 5.52
CA VAL A 134 11.80 -7.53 4.67
C VAL A 134 11.49 -6.23 5.42
N LEU A 135 10.28 -6.12 6.00
CA LEU A 135 9.86 -4.89 6.69
C LEU A 135 10.72 -4.55 7.92
N LYS A 136 11.21 -5.56 8.64
CA LYS A 136 12.10 -5.36 9.80
C LYS A 136 13.50 -4.91 9.43
N ASN A 137 13.97 -5.25 8.22
CA ASN A 137 15.36 -5.04 7.82
C ASN A 137 15.53 -4.02 6.69
N LEU A 138 14.47 -3.36 6.22
CA LEU A 138 14.60 -2.27 5.25
C LEU A 138 15.16 -1.00 5.92
N ILE A 139 15.94 -0.26 5.16
CA ILE A 139 16.53 1.01 5.58
C ILE A 139 15.82 2.14 4.84
N ILE A 140 15.31 3.14 5.57
CA ILE A 140 14.58 4.27 5.00
C ILE A 140 15.52 5.42 4.67
N ASN A 141 15.56 5.87 3.42
CA ASN A 141 16.34 7.00 2.94
C ASN A 141 15.54 8.31 3.12
N LYS A 142 15.43 8.77 4.37
CA LYS A 142 14.62 9.95 4.74
C LYS A 142 14.92 11.20 3.89
N LYS A 143 16.20 11.42 3.57
CA LYS A 143 16.64 12.58 2.77
C LYS A 143 16.03 12.54 1.36
N ASN A 144 16.07 11.37 0.71
CA ASN A 144 15.53 11.22 -0.64
C ASN A 144 14.01 11.30 -0.63
N MET A 145 13.35 10.70 0.38
CA MET A 145 11.89 10.81 0.55
C MET A 145 11.46 12.27 0.69
N LEU A 146 12.15 13.04 1.55
CA LEU A 146 11.85 14.45 1.74
C LEU A 146 12.07 15.24 0.44
N SER A 147 13.20 15.04 -0.21
CA SER A 147 13.52 15.70 -1.48
C SER A 147 12.49 15.42 -2.56
N LEU A 148 12.00 14.17 -2.65
CA LEU A 148 10.98 13.80 -3.62
C LEU A 148 9.61 14.40 -3.26
N ALA A 149 9.25 14.40 -1.97
CA ALA A 149 8.00 15.01 -1.49
C ALA A 149 7.94 16.52 -1.72
N GLU A 150 9.09 17.21 -1.77
CA GLU A 150 9.16 18.64 -2.08
C GLU A 150 9.05 18.96 -3.58
N LYS A 151 9.21 17.94 -4.45
CA LYS A 151 9.02 18.14 -5.90
C LYS A 151 7.51 18.24 -6.22
N GLY A 152 7.18 18.98 -7.26
CA GLY A 152 5.80 19.04 -7.77
C GLY A 152 4.82 19.84 -6.92
N PHE A 153 5.30 20.73 -6.04
CA PHE A 153 4.48 21.68 -5.30
C PHE A 153 3.37 21.00 -4.44
N THR A 154 3.71 19.94 -3.74
CA THR A 154 2.75 19.09 -2.98
C THR A 154 1.88 19.85 -1.97
N THR A 155 2.36 21.01 -1.45
CA THR A 155 1.63 21.88 -0.52
C THR A 155 0.74 22.93 -1.21
N ALA A 156 0.63 22.90 -2.54
CA ALA A 156 -0.17 23.88 -3.28
C ALA A 156 -1.66 23.84 -2.94
N THR A 157 -2.20 22.65 -2.72
CA THR A 157 -3.61 22.50 -2.29
C THR A 157 -3.84 23.11 -0.91
N ASP A 158 -2.90 22.91 0.03
CA ASP A 158 -2.98 23.52 1.36
C ASP A 158 -2.93 25.04 1.28
N LEU A 159 -2.17 25.60 0.33
CA LEU A 159 -2.19 27.05 0.07
C LEU A 159 -3.54 27.53 -0.45
N SER A 160 -4.17 26.82 -1.37
CA SER A 160 -5.52 27.15 -1.85
C SER A 160 -6.53 27.13 -0.72
N ASP A 161 -6.50 26.08 0.10
CA ASP A 161 -7.40 25.94 1.27
C ASP A 161 -7.16 27.03 2.31
N TYR A 162 -5.91 27.42 2.52
CA TYR A 162 -5.55 28.56 3.39
C TYR A 162 -6.14 29.88 2.88
N ILE A 163 -6.01 30.16 1.59
CA ILE A 163 -6.59 31.36 0.96
C ILE A 163 -8.13 31.40 1.11
N VAL A 164 -8.79 30.25 0.96
CA VAL A 164 -10.24 30.15 1.19
C VAL A 164 -10.59 30.47 2.64
N ARG A 165 -9.92 29.84 3.61
CA ARG A 165 -10.25 29.97 5.04
C ARG A 165 -9.92 31.34 5.61
N GLU A 166 -8.74 31.86 5.30
CA GLU A 166 -8.22 33.08 5.95
C GLU A 166 -8.60 34.34 5.20
N LEU A 167 -8.73 34.28 3.87
CA LEU A 167 -9.07 35.44 3.05
C LEU A 167 -10.53 35.46 2.62
N GLY A 168 -11.30 34.40 2.92
CA GLY A 168 -12.72 34.31 2.57
C GLY A 168 -13.00 34.23 1.06
N TYR A 169 -12.02 33.78 0.27
CA TYR A 169 -12.18 33.70 -1.18
C TYR A 169 -12.99 32.47 -1.59
N PRO A 170 -13.84 32.57 -2.63
CA PRO A 170 -14.38 31.37 -3.29
C PRO A 170 -13.22 30.48 -3.76
N PHE A 171 -13.38 29.17 -3.63
CA PHE A 171 -12.32 28.18 -3.97
C PHE A 171 -11.72 28.41 -5.36
N ARG A 172 -12.56 28.69 -6.37
CA ARG A 172 -12.08 28.96 -7.75
C ARG A 172 -11.13 30.15 -7.82
N LYS A 173 -11.37 31.20 -7.04
CA LYS A 173 -10.48 32.37 -6.98
C LYS A 173 -9.17 32.00 -6.27
N ALA A 174 -9.24 31.29 -5.14
CA ALA A 174 -8.08 30.82 -4.42
C ALA A 174 -7.19 29.90 -5.30
N TYR A 175 -7.80 28.97 -6.03
CA TYR A 175 -7.13 28.12 -7.00
C TYR A 175 -6.36 28.91 -8.05
N ILE A 176 -6.98 29.93 -8.65
CA ILE A 176 -6.32 30.79 -9.67
C ILE A 176 -5.14 31.55 -9.07
N GLN A 177 -5.25 32.07 -7.86
CA GLN A 177 -4.14 32.74 -7.20
C GLN A 177 -2.99 31.76 -6.89
N THR A 178 -3.32 30.59 -6.36
CA THR A 178 -2.32 29.53 -6.12
C THR A 178 -1.62 29.11 -7.41
N ALA A 179 -2.36 28.92 -8.51
CA ALA A 179 -1.78 28.58 -9.80
C ALA A 179 -0.79 29.65 -10.31
N LYS A 180 -1.11 30.96 -10.10
CA LYS A 180 -0.18 32.03 -10.43
C LYS A 180 1.10 32.00 -9.60
N ILE A 181 0.99 31.66 -8.29
CA ILE A 181 2.13 31.53 -7.39
C ILE A 181 3.00 30.35 -7.81
N ILE A 182 2.39 29.21 -8.20
CA ILE A 182 3.11 28.05 -8.75
C ILE A 182 3.86 28.45 -10.01
N ASN A 183 3.20 29.08 -10.98
CA ASN A 183 3.84 29.55 -12.22
C ASN A 183 5.02 30.51 -11.96
N LEU A 184 4.93 31.34 -10.92
CA LEU A 184 6.04 32.19 -10.50
C LEU A 184 7.21 31.37 -9.96
N ALA A 185 6.92 30.37 -9.12
CA ALA A 185 7.92 29.46 -8.57
C ALA A 185 8.65 28.67 -9.68
N GLU A 186 7.89 28.14 -10.64
CA GLU A 186 8.42 27.44 -11.81
C GLU A 186 9.34 28.33 -12.65
N LYS A 187 8.90 29.54 -12.99
CA LYS A 187 9.71 30.51 -13.75
C LYS A 187 11.03 30.86 -13.06
N LYS A 188 11.05 30.84 -11.73
CA LYS A 188 12.22 31.14 -10.92
C LYS A 188 13.02 29.89 -10.54
N ASN A 189 12.56 28.71 -10.93
CA ASN A 189 13.14 27.42 -10.53
C ASN A 189 13.30 27.31 -8.99
N LYS A 190 12.30 27.79 -8.26
CA LYS A 190 12.23 27.78 -6.79
C LYS A 190 11.09 26.87 -6.31
N LYS A 191 11.23 26.33 -5.10
CA LYS A 191 10.11 25.71 -4.39
C LYS A 191 9.17 26.80 -3.84
N LEU A 192 7.92 26.43 -3.50
CA LEU A 192 6.94 27.42 -2.99
C LEU A 192 7.42 28.13 -1.72
N HIS A 193 8.06 27.41 -0.81
CA HIS A 193 8.57 27.97 0.45
C HIS A 193 9.87 28.79 0.28
N GLU A 194 10.51 28.75 -0.89
CA GLU A 194 11.70 29.53 -1.22
C GLU A 194 11.37 30.88 -1.88
N LEU A 195 10.09 31.09 -2.25
CA LEU A 195 9.64 32.39 -2.74
C LEU A 195 9.65 33.41 -1.60
N GLU A 196 10.14 34.62 -1.86
CA GLU A 196 10.03 35.70 -0.91
C GLU A 196 8.58 36.19 -0.76
N LEU A 197 8.20 36.65 0.43
CA LEU A 197 6.85 37.17 0.66
C LEU A 197 6.49 38.30 -0.29
N LYS A 198 7.45 39.16 -0.63
CA LYS A 198 7.27 40.24 -1.61
C LYS A 198 6.90 39.71 -3.00
N GLU A 199 7.46 38.56 -3.40
CA GLU A 199 7.14 37.91 -4.67
C GLU A 199 5.72 37.33 -4.65
N ILE A 200 5.36 36.68 -3.56
CA ILE A 200 4.00 36.12 -3.37
C ILE A 200 2.97 37.26 -3.33
N ASN A 201 3.29 38.36 -2.67
CA ASN A 201 2.39 39.51 -2.51
C ASN A 201 2.16 40.29 -3.81
N GLN A 202 3.00 40.13 -4.84
CA GLN A 202 2.69 40.63 -6.19
C GLN A 202 1.44 39.98 -6.79
N ILE A 203 1.14 38.76 -6.37
CA ILE A 203 -0.02 37.98 -6.86
C ILE A 203 -1.18 38.09 -5.89
N GLU A 204 -0.93 37.92 -4.60
CA GLU A 204 -1.95 38.02 -3.54
C GLU A 204 -1.41 38.87 -2.37
N PRO A 205 -1.70 40.18 -2.37
CA PRO A 205 -1.15 41.12 -1.39
C PRO A 205 -1.57 40.86 0.06
N LYS A 206 -2.65 40.09 0.29
CA LYS A 206 -3.19 39.81 1.63
C LYS A 206 -2.47 38.66 2.34
N LEU A 207 -1.61 37.91 1.65
CA LEU A 207 -0.85 36.84 2.27
C LEU A 207 0.24 37.41 3.20
N THR A 208 0.35 36.80 4.38
CA THR A 208 1.31 37.19 5.42
C THR A 208 2.37 36.11 5.61
N LEU A 209 3.34 36.34 6.50
CA LEU A 209 4.39 35.36 6.84
C LEU A 209 3.82 33.99 7.28
N ASN A 210 2.56 33.93 7.69
CA ASN A 210 1.91 32.67 8.04
C ASN A 210 1.81 31.68 6.88
N VAL A 211 1.91 32.14 5.62
CA VAL A 211 1.92 31.29 4.42
C VAL A 211 3.04 30.26 4.49
N TYR A 212 4.21 30.57 5.03
CA TYR A 212 5.31 29.64 5.14
C TYR A 212 5.06 28.47 6.09
N LYS A 213 4.19 28.66 7.09
CA LYS A 213 3.73 27.55 7.96
C LYS A 213 2.91 26.55 7.17
N ILE A 214 2.11 27.03 6.22
CA ILE A 214 1.23 26.21 5.38
C ILE A 214 2.06 25.47 4.31
N LEU A 215 3.08 26.15 3.78
CA LEU A 215 3.96 25.57 2.76
C LEU A 215 4.99 24.56 3.32
N ASN A 216 5.06 24.41 4.64
CA ASN A 216 5.92 23.40 5.29
C ASN A 216 5.28 22.02 5.23
N LEU A 217 6.01 21.02 4.72
CA LEU A 217 5.51 19.65 4.55
C LEU A 217 5.08 18.98 5.85
N GLU A 218 5.85 19.14 6.91
CA GLU A 218 5.53 18.55 8.21
C GLU A 218 4.23 19.12 8.80
N ASN A 219 4.06 20.42 8.68
CA ASN A 219 2.82 21.10 9.08
C ASN A 219 1.64 20.68 8.20
N SER A 220 1.84 20.50 6.90
CA SER A 220 0.83 19.97 5.97
C SER A 220 0.34 18.60 6.45
N ILE A 221 1.25 17.65 6.68
CA ILE A 221 0.91 16.31 7.18
C ILE A 221 0.17 16.40 8.51
N ASN A 222 0.70 17.16 9.48
CA ASN A 222 0.14 17.29 10.82
C ASN A 222 -1.21 18.02 10.86
N SER A 223 -1.56 18.75 9.80
CA SER A 223 -2.89 19.38 9.67
C SER A 223 -4.02 18.39 9.37
N LYS A 224 -3.71 17.18 8.85
CA LYS A 224 -4.68 16.16 8.42
C LYS A 224 -5.20 15.34 9.61
N LYS A 225 -5.94 15.99 10.53
CA LYS A 225 -6.38 15.42 11.82
C LYS A 225 -7.74 14.71 11.79
N SER A 226 -8.46 14.73 10.66
CA SER A 226 -9.73 14.00 10.51
C SER A 226 -9.54 12.51 10.78
N TYR A 227 -10.61 11.79 11.12
CA TYR A 227 -10.58 10.34 11.29
C TYR A 227 -10.02 9.67 10.02
N GLY A 228 -9.01 8.81 10.19
CA GLY A 228 -8.28 8.21 9.05
C GLY A 228 -7.29 9.13 8.33
N GLY A 229 -7.14 10.38 8.77
CA GLY A 229 -6.16 11.33 8.22
C GLY A 229 -4.73 10.94 8.56
N THR A 230 -3.79 11.46 7.76
CA THR A 230 -2.37 11.05 7.76
C THR A 230 -1.48 11.76 8.79
N CYS A 231 -2.04 12.54 9.74
CA CYS A 231 -1.22 13.15 10.78
C CYS A 231 -0.52 12.08 11.64
N PHE A 232 0.66 12.40 12.15
CA PHE A 232 1.47 11.44 12.92
C PHE A 232 0.72 10.81 14.10
N GLU A 233 -0.18 11.55 14.75
CA GLU A 233 -1.00 11.03 15.84
C GLU A 233 -1.96 9.93 15.39
N ASN A 234 -2.65 10.15 14.27
CA ASN A 234 -3.57 9.16 13.70
C ASN A 234 -2.81 7.91 13.23
N VAL A 235 -1.68 8.11 12.52
CA VAL A 235 -0.84 6.98 12.06
C VAL A 235 -0.33 6.16 13.25
N LYS A 236 0.14 6.80 14.33
CA LYS A 236 0.55 6.09 15.55
C LYS A 236 -0.58 5.30 16.21
N LYS A 237 -1.82 5.77 16.14
CA LYS A 237 -3.00 5.04 16.65
C LYS A 237 -3.36 3.84 15.79
N MET A 238 -3.13 3.92 14.48
CA MET A 238 -3.41 2.82 13.53
C MET A 238 -2.41 1.67 13.64
N ILE A 239 -1.17 1.93 14.07
CA ILE A 239 -0.09 0.94 14.21
C ILE A 239 -0.22 0.16 15.55
N LYS A 240 -0.95 0.67 16.52
CA LYS A 240 -1.21 -0.01 17.81
C LYS A 240 -2.36 -1.00 17.70
#